data_45bcbb07da83f9b5acacfcd3ca130af9
#
_entry.id   45bcbb07da83f9b5acacfcd3ca130af9
#
_cell.length_a   1.000
_cell.length_b   1.000
_cell.length_c   1.000
_cell.angle_alpha   90.00
_cell.angle_beta   90.00
_cell.angle_gamma   90.00
#
_symmetry.space_group_name_H-M   'P 1'
#
loop_
_entity.id
_entity.type
_entity.pdbx_description
1 polymer ?
#
loop_
_entity_poly.entity_id
_entity_poly.type
_entity_poly.pdbx_seq_one_letter_code
_entity_poly.pdbx_strand_id
1 'polypeptide(L)'
;MGGPWMGSVGAGWGVSYIMFYGIIGTGAIGGYYGAKLARAGKDVHFLLHSDYEQVAANGLQVDSVAGSFTLPAVNAYRRAADMPPCDVVFVGLKTVNQHLLPTLLPPLLKPDTLVVLIQNGVGVEAAVQQMFPHVQLAAGLAFICVAKNRPGVVEHLDKGSIDIGNYSCRDAARMAHLMADLADAGIEAREVEYHEARWRKAVWNMPFNGLSVALRATTDALLADEASHGLVRALMLEVIGAARALGVEALTPELADRMIAYTLAMKPYSPSMKLDFDYHRPMEIEFLYTRPIALARQAGFDMPRLSMLEAQLRFEEGRTLKTP
;
A
#
# COMPACT_ATOMS: atom_id res chain seq x y z
N MET A 1 -1.91 70.35 -2.51
CA MET A 1 -2.60 69.49 -3.48
C MET A 1 -1.59 68.44 -3.91
N GLY A 2 -1.63 67.26 -3.40
CA GLY A 2 -0.76 66.16 -3.74
C GLY A 2 -1.49 64.86 -3.32
N GLY A 3 -2.04 64.17 -4.34
CA GLY A 3 -2.75 62.89 -4.13
C GLY A 3 -1.79 61.74 -3.81
N PRO A 4 -2.24 60.70 -3.10
CA PRO A 4 -1.40 59.57 -2.72
C PRO A 4 -1.29 58.58 -3.89
N TRP A 5 -0.05 58.16 -4.18
CA TRP A 5 0.26 57.04 -5.08
C TRP A 5 -0.13 55.72 -4.42
N MET A 6 -1.14 55.04 -4.97
CA MET A 6 -1.39 53.64 -4.65
C MET A 6 -0.32 52.78 -5.32
N GLY A 7 0.57 52.23 -4.51
CA GLY A 7 1.47 51.15 -4.97
C GLY A 7 0.69 49.87 -5.24
N SER A 8 0.75 49.39 -6.47
CA SER A 8 0.27 48.06 -6.86
C SER A 8 1.09 47.01 -6.12
N VAL A 9 0.42 46.22 -5.30
CA VAL A 9 0.98 45.00 -4.70
C VAL A 9 1.18 44.04 -5.85
N GLY A 10 2.42 43.84 -6.26
CA GLY A 10 2.78 42.85 -7.26
C GLY A 10 2.34 41.45 -6.80
N ALA A 11 1.58 40.77 -7.64
CA ALA A 11 1.29 39.36 -7.49
C ALA A 11 2.63 38.62 -7.48
N GLY A 12 3.02 38.10 -6.33
CA GLY A 12 4.18 37.23 -6.20
C GLY A 12 3.95 35.98 -7.04
N TRP A 13 4.74 35.85 -8.07
CA TRP A 13 4.87 34.59 -8.83
C TRP A 13 5.46 33.57 -7.85
N GLY A 14 4.60 32.80 -7.16
CA GLY A 14 5.02 31.64 -6.41
C GLY A 14 5.70 30.69 -7.38
N VAL A 15 7.00 30.49 -7.23
CA VAL A 15 7.71 29.43 -7.92
C VAL A 15 7.02 28.14 -7.50
N SER A 16 6.26 27.53 -8.41
CA SER A 16 5.64 26.22 -8.16
C SER A 16 6.78 25.24 -7.93
N TYR A 17 6.94 24.79 -6.68
CA TYR A 17 7.96 23.79 -6.33
C TYR A 17 7.53 22.46 -6.94
N ILE A 18 8.31 21.96 -7.90
CA ILE A 18 8.06 20.65 -8.53
C ILE A 18 8.66 19.59 -7.63
N MET A 19 7.79 18.71 -7.08
CA MET A 19 8.25 17.57 -6.31
C MET A 19 8.73 16.43 -7.22
N PHE A 20 9.86 15.83 -6.84
CA PHE A 20 10.40 14.61 -7.45
C PHE A 20 9.83 13.39 -6.72
N TYR A 21 9.18 12.52 -7.46
CA TYR A 21 8.60 11.28 -6.96
C TYR A 21 9.45 10.07 -7.36
N GLY A 22 9.87 9.25 -6.39
CA GLY A 22 10.52 7.97 -6.65
C GLY A 22 9.55 6.82 -6.43
N ILE A 23 9.53 5.84 -7.32
CA ILE A 23 8.75 4.60 -7.16
C ILE A 23 9.71 3.42 -7.01
N ILE A 24 9.83 2.90 -5.79
CA ILE A 24 10.54 1.65 -5.50
C ILE A 24 9.51 0.51 -5.52
N GLY A 25 9.70 -0.44 -6.43
CA GLY A 25 8.73 -1.52 -6.64
C GLY A 25 7.61 -1.11 -7.60
N THR A 26 7.99 -0.89 -8.86
CA THR A 26 7.06 -0.63 -9.97
C THR A 26 6.31 -1.91 -10.38
N GLY A 27 5.68 -2.55 -9.39
CA GLY A 27 4.74 -3.64 -9.55
C GLY A 27 3.35 -3.13 -9.96
N ALA A 28 2.31 -3.87 -9.60
CA ALA A 28 0.94 -3.47 -9.89
C ALA A 28 0.55 -2.16 -9.16
N ILE A 29 0.75 -2.11 -7.85
CA ILE A 29 0.34 -0.96 -7.02
C ILE A 29 1.23 0.26 -7.27
N GLY A 30 2.56 0.12 -7.16
CA GLY A 30 3.49 1.23 -7.41
C GLY A 30 3.43 1.73 -8.84
N GLY A 31 3.26 0.83 -9.82
CA GLY A 31 3.05 1.17 -11.22
C GLY A 31 1.79 1.98 -11.45
N TYR A 32 0.67 1.61 -10.83
CA TYR A 32 -0.60 2.34 -10.95
C TYR A 32 -0.51 3.78 -10.42
N TYR A 33 -0.13 3.95 -9.15
CA TYR A 33 -0.08 5.28 -8.54
C TYR A 33 0.99 6.16 -9.19
N GLY A 34 2.17 5.59 -9.48
CA GLY A 34 3.23 6.30 -10.20
C GLY A 34 2.80 6.75 -11.59
N ALA A 35 2.13 5.88 -12.36
CA ALA A 35 1.63 6.22 -13.69
C ALA A 35 0.55 7.31 -13.65
N LYS A 36 -0.34 7.28 -12.65
CA LYS A 36 -1.36 8.32 -12.46
C LYS A 36 -0.72 9.68 -12.17
N LEU A 37 0.27 9.74 -11.29
CA LEU A 37 1.04 10.96 -10.99
C LEU A 37 1.77 11.47 -12.25
N ALA A 38 2.47 10.59 -12.97
CA ALA A 38 3.18 10.96 -14.20
C ALA A 38 2.23 11.47 -15.29
N ARG A 39 1.05 10.85 -15.45
CA ARG A 39 -0.01 11.31 -16.36
C ARG A 39 -0.49 12.73 -16.02
N ALA A 40 -0.52 13.07 -14.74
CA ALA A 40 -0.87 14.42 -14.25
C ALA A 40 0.27 15.43 -14.39
N GLY A 41 1.38 15.07 -15.03
CA GLY A 41 2.53 15.95 -15.26
C GLY A 41 3.46 16.10 -14.07
N LYS A 42 3.36 15.22 -13.04
CA LYS A 42 4.32 15.20 -11.93
C LYS A 42 5.63 14.53 -12.38
N ASP A 43 6.75 14.93 -11.79
CA ASP A 43 8.06 14.37 -12.12
C ASP A 43 8.29 13.06 -11.37
N VAL A 44 8.07 11.94 -12.05
CA VAL A 44 8.06 10.59 -11.49
C VAL A 44 9.19 9.75 -12.05
N HIS A 45 9.95 9.11 -11.18
CA HIS A 45 11.10 8.25 -11.48
C HIS A 45 10.79 6.82 -11.05
N PHE A 46 10.88 5.87 -11.98
CA PHE A 46 10.47 4.48 -11.77
C PHE A 46 11.68 3.56 -11.67
N LEU A 47 11.85 2.92 -10.51
CA LEU A 47 12.79 1.81 -10.37
C LEU A 47 12.14 0.51 -10.88
N LEU A 48 12.69 -0.04 -11.94
CA LEU A 48 12.18 -1.21 -12.63
C LEU A 48 13.17 -2.39 -12.50
N HIS A 49 12.67 -3.60 -12.54
CA HIS A 49 13.49 -4.81 -12.48
C HIS A 49 13.29 -5.64 -13.77
N SER A 50 12.38 -6.59 -13.76
CA SER A 50 12.19 -7.58 -14.84
C SER A 50 11.64 -6.97 -16.15
N ASP A 51 10.92 -5.88 -16.08
CA ASP A 51 10.29 -5.22 -17.24
C ASP A 51 10.95 -3.90 -17.66
N TYR A 52 12.16 -3.64 -17.16
CA TYR A 52 12.89 -2.42 -17.47
C TYR A 52 13.04 -2.20 -18.99
N GLU A 53 13.49 -3.21 -19.75
CA GLU A 53 13.72 -3.08 -21.19
C GLU A 53 12.42 -2.73 -21.94
N GLN A 54 11.32 -3.38 -21.54
CA GLN A 54 10.01 -3.13 -22.15
C GLN A 54 9.54 -1.71 -21.86
N VAL A 55 9.65 -1.25 -20.60
CA VAL A 55 9.19 0.08 -20.21
C VAL A 55 10.10 1.18 -20.76
N ALA A 56 11.41 0.99 -20.76
CA ALA A 56 12.36 1.94 -21.33
C ALA A 56 12.16 2.14 -22.84
N ALA A 57 11.81 1.09 -23.58
CA ALA A 57 11.59 1.14 -25.01
C ALA A 57 10.19 1.63 -25.41
N ASN A 58 9.13 1.26 -24.67
CA ASN A 58 7.73 1.40 -25.08
C ASN A 58 6.87 2.19 -24.09
N GLY A 59 7.46 2.64 -22.97
CA GLY A 59 6.73 3.32 -21.91
C GLY A 59 5.90 2.39 -21.02
N LEU A 60 5.00 2.98 -20.25
CA LEU A 60 4.15 2.29 -19.28
C LEU A 60 2.67 2.43 -19.65
N GLN A 61 1.98 1.30 -19.76
CA GLN A 61 0.55 1.25 -20.07
C GLN A 61 -0.25 0.96 -18.81
N VAL A 62 -1.39 1.61 -18.66
CA VAL A 62 -2.40 1.31 -17.65
C VAL A 62 -3.72 0.96 -18.34
N ASP A 63 -4.08 -0.31 -18.31
CA ASP A 63 -5.40 -0.78 -18.74
C ASP A 63 -6.35 -0.65 -17.56
N SER A 64 -7.37 0.21 -17.68
CA SER A 64 -8.18 0.61 -16.52
C SER A 64 -9.65 0.68 -16.85
N VAL A 65 -10.48 0.14 -15.94
CA VAL A 65 -11.95 0.31 -15.96
C VAL A 65 -12.38 1.79 -15.85
N ALA A 66 -11.50 2.65 -15.32
CA ALA A 66 -11.72 4.10 -15.22
C ALA A 66 -11.13 4.89 -16.40
N GLY A 67 -10.73 4.21 -17.46
CA GLY A 67 -10.12 4.81 -18.66
C GLY A 67 -8.64 4.45 -18.80
N SER A 68 -8.32 3.65 -19.81
CA SER A 68 -6.96 3.21 -20.14
C SER A 68 -6.13 4.37 -20.70
N PHE A 69 -4.81 4.30 -20.46
CA PHE A 69 -3.85 5.27 -20.99
C PHE A 69 -2.46 4.66 -21.12
N THR A 70 -1.63 5.30 -21.94
CA THR A 70 -0.21 4.96 -22.10
C THR A 70 0.65 6.18 -21.88
N LEU A 71 1.72 6.01 -21.13
CA LEU A 71 2.83 6.95 -21.02
C LEU A 71 3.89 6.48 -22.01
N PRO A 72 4.08 7.14 -23.17
CA PRO A 72 4.97 6.64 -24.22
C PRO A 72 6.45 6.69 -23.81
N ALA A 73 6.78 7.53 -22.84
CA ALA A 73 8.09 7.62 -22.20
C ALA A 73 7.93 7.90 -20.72
N VAL A 74 8.79 7.33 -19.91
CA VAL A 74 8.87 7.57 -18.45
C VAL A 74 10.34 7.62 -18.03
N ASN A 75 10.64 8.25 -16.88
CA ASN A 75 11.97 8.21 -16.29
C ASN A 75 12.18 6.80 -15.68
N ALA A 76 12.73 5.90 -16.47
CA ALA A 76 12.92 4.49 -16.14
C ALA A 76 14.37 4.22 -15.70
N TYR A 77 14.54 3.52 -14.58
CA TYR A 77 15.85 3.20 -14.01
C TYR A 77 15.95 1.72 -13.67
N ARG A 78 17.09 1.12 -13.96
CA ARG A 78 17.42 -0.27 -13.57
C ARG A 78 18.06 -0.34 -12.18
N ARG A 79 18.74 0.71 -11.76
CA ARG A 79 19.44 0.78 -10.48
C ARG A 79 19.01 2.02 -9.72
N ALA A 80 18.77 1.87 -8.43
CA ALA A 80 18.41 2.97 -7.55
C ALA A 80 19.49 4.09 -7.52
N ALA A 81 20.77 3.70 -7.65
CA ALA A 81 21.88 4.64 -7.65
C ALA A 81 21.91 5.59 -8.87
N ASP A 82 21.15 5.28 -9.92
CA ASP A 82 21.05 6.13 -11.12
C ASP A 82 19.85 7.09 -11.04
N MET A 83 18.98 6.92 -10.03
CA MET A 83 17.82 7.78 -9.79
C MET A 83 18.22 9.08 -9.09
N PRO A 84 17.55 10.20 -9.36
CA PRO A 84 17.77 11.42 -8.59
C PRO A 84 17.22 11.26 -7.16
N PRO A 85 17.77 12.01 -6.19
CA PRO A 85 17.15 12.15 -4.87
C PRO A 85 15.74 12.76 -5.00
N CYS A 86 14.77 12.16 -4.29
CA CYS A 86 13.36 12.47 -4.42
C CYS A 86 12.81 13.17 -3.17
N ASP A 87 11.74 13.95 -3.35
CA ASP A 87 11.00 14.58 -2.26
C ASP A 87 10.04 13.61 -1.59
N VAL A 88 9.44 12.76 -2.41
CA VAL A 88 8.56 11.67 -1.96
C VAL A 88 8.99 10.37 -2.62
N VAL A 89 9.11 9.31 -1.84
CA VAL A 89 9.38 7.96 -2.35
C VAL A 89 8.23 7.03 -1.97
N PHE A 90 7.55 6.49 -2.98
CA PHE A 90 6.58 5.42 -2.79
C PHE A 90 7.27 4.06 -2.79
N VAL A 91 7.07 3.28 -1.75
CA VAL A 91 7.54 1.90 -1.65
C VAL A 91 6.38 0.95 -1.91
N GLY A 92 6.31 0.41 -3.12
CA GLY A 92 5.33 -0.58 -3.56
C GLY A 92 5.88 -2.00 -3.62
N LEU A 93 7.05 -2.27 -3.03
CA LEU A 93 7.58 -3.62 -2.87
C LEU A 93 6.66 -4.43 -1.95
N LYS A 94 6.47 -5.71 -2.25
CA LYS A 94 5.89 -6.62 -1.27
C LYS A 94 6.80 -6.75 -0.05
N THR A 95 6.20 -6.95 1.13
CA THR A 95 6.94 -7.02 2.40
C THR A 95 7.95 -8.15 2.45
N VAL A 96 7.76 -9.22 1.70
CA VAL A 96 8.73 -10.31 1.51
C VAL A 96 10.07 -9.83 0.92
N ASN A 97 10.08 -8.70 0.23
CA ASN A 97 11.25 -8.06 -0.36
C ASN A 97 11.77 -6.86 0.46
N GLN A 98 11.30 -6.66 1.68
CA GLN A 98 11.67 -5.50 2.50
C GLN A 98 13.17 -5.46 2.86
N HIS A 99 13.84 -6.62 2.87
CA HIS A 99 15.28 -6.76 3.05
C HIS A 99 16.10 -6.06 1.95
N LEU A 100 15.51 -5.68 0.82
CA LEU A 100 16.15 -4.93 -0.25
C LEU A 100 16.22 -3.42 0.02
N LEU A 101 15.38 -2.89 0.92
CA LEU A 101 15.31 -1.44 1.18
C LEU A 101 16.64 -0.81 1.59
N PRO A 102 17.53 -1.46 2.41
CA PRO A 102 18.82 -0.89 2.73
C PRO A 102 19.72 -0.58 1.52
N THR A 103 19.48 -1.26 0.39
CA THR A 103 20.22 -1.01 -0.86
C THR A 103 19.46 -0.04 -1.79
N LEU A 104 18.14 -0.13 -1.81
CA LEU A 104 17.34 0.58 -2.81
C LEU A 104 16.94 2.00 -2.36
N LEU A 105 16.69 2.22 -1.08
CA LEU A 105 16.15 3.48 -0.59
C LEU A 105 17.19 4.61 -0.44
N PRO A 106 18.39 4.37 0.12
CA PRO A 106 19.34 5.45 0.43
C PRO A 106 19.70 6.37 -0.74
N PRO A 107 19.89 5.89 -1.99
CA PRO A 107 20.23 6.78 -3.10
C PRO A 107 19.15 7.83 -3.42
N LEU A 108 17.89 7.56 -3.06
CA LEU A 108 16.75 8.42 -3.34
C LEU A 108 16.47 9.44 -2.23
N LEU A 109 17.17 9.35 -1.10
CA LEU A 109 16.87 10.17 0.07
C LEU A 109 17.52 11.55 0.02
N LYS A 110 16.72 12.59 0.25
CA LYS A 110 17.10 13.92 0.75
C LYS A 110 16.93 13.93 2.27
N PRO A 111 17.48 14.92 2.99
CA PRO A 111 17.30 15.01 4.44
C PRO A 111 15.83 15.07 4.90
N ASP A 112 14.95 15.57 4.03
CA ASP A 112 13.53 15.82 4.28
C ASP A 112 12.60 14.94 3.42
N THR A 113 13.13 13.89 2.78
CA THR A 113 12.32 12.95 1.98
C THR A 113 11.22 12.31 2.83
N LEU A 114 9.99 12.34 2.31
CA LEU A 114 8.88 11.56 2.83
C LEU A 114 8.80 10.20 2.11
N VAL A 115 8.88 9.12 2.86
CA VAL A 115 8.71 7.76 2.31
C VAL A 115 7.30 7.25 2.63
N VAL A 116 6.53 6.95 1.60
CA VAL A 116 5.17 6.42 1.69
C VAL A 116 5.20 4.91 1.44
N LEU A 117 4.92 4.13 2.47
CA LEU A 117 4.92 2.67 2.39
C LEU A 117 3.54 2.18 1.95
N ILE A 118 3.40 1.79 0.67
CA ILE A 118 2.15 1.22 0.12
C ILE A 118 2.15 -0.31 0.32
N GLN A 119 2.69 -0.77 1.43
CA GLN A 119 2.81 -2.18 1.76
C GLN A 119 1.66 -2.59 2.69
N ASN A 120 1.19 -3.83 2.56
CA ASN A 120 0.17 -4.37 3.45
C ASN A 120 0.78 -4.86 4.77
N GLY A 121 -0.06 -4.89 5.81
CA GLY A 121 0.31 -5.45 7.11
C GLY A 121 0.41 -4.41 8.22
N VAL A 122 0.67 -4.89 9.42
CA VAL A 122 0.83 -4.08 10.64
C VAL A 122 2.29 -4.13 11.08
N GLY A 123 2.82 -2.97 11.51
CA GLY A 123 4.22 -2.86 11.97
C GLY A 123 5.24 -2.69 10.85
N VAL A 124 4.80 -2.44 9.62
CA VAL A 124 5.68 -2.21 8.46
C VAL A 124 6.50 -0.95 8.67
N GLU A 125 5.86 0.15 9.05
CA GLU A 125 6.50 1.45 9.29
C GLU A 125 7.51 1.37 10.43
N ALA A 126 7.16 0.70 11.52
CA ALA A 126 8.07 0.49 12.64
C ALA A 126 9.34 -0.27 12.23
N ALA A 127 9.20 -1.30 11.39
CA ALA A 127 10.33 -2.06 10.88
C ALA A 127 11.21 -1.21 9.95
N VAL A 128 10.63 -0.40 9.08
CA VAL A 128 11.38 0.52 8.20
C VAL A 128 12.05 1.63 9.03
N GLN A 129 11.36 2.17 10.06
CA GLN A 129 11.94 3.18 10.94
C GLN A 129 13.16 2.67 11.70
N GLN A 130 13.17 1.38 12.09
CA GLN A 130 14.36 0.75 12.71
C GLN A 130 15.55 0.69 11.75
N MET A 131 15.31 0.42 10.46
CA MET A 131 16.36 0.43 9.44
C MET A 131 16.84 1.85 9.10
N PHE A 132 15.94 2.83 9.16
CA PHE A 132 16.18 4.22 8.77
C PHE A 132 15.64 5.19 9.83
N PRO A 133 16.33 5.37 10.98
CA PRO A 133 15.80 6.11 12.13
C PRO A 133 15.44 7.58 11.85
N HIS A 134 16.07 8.19 10.83
CA HIS A 134 15.89 9.62 10.53
C HIS A 134 14.92 9.90 9.37
N VAL A 135 14.48 8.87 8.66
CA VAL A 135 13.56 9.01 7.51
C VAL A 135 12.15 9.31 8.01
N GLN A 136 11.47 10.22 7.35
CA GLN A 136 10.07 10.51 7.60
C GLN A 136 9.20 9.49 6.87
N LEU A 137 8.24 8.89 7.56
CA LEU A 137 7.39 7.81 7.04
C LEU A 137 5.90 8.17 7.09
N ALA A 138 5.20 7.75 6.07
CA ALA A 138 3.74 7.65 6.05
C ALA A 138 3.29 6.28 5.53
N ALA A 139 2.15 5.82 5.99
CA ALA A 139 1.48 4.65 5.46
C ALA A 139 0.62 5.03 4.25
N GLY A 140 0.73 4.27 3.16
CA GLY A 140 -0.19 4.32 2.04
C GLY A 140 -1.10 3.08 2.06
N LEU A 141 -2.34 3.24 2.49
CA LEU A 141 -3.30 2.15 2.54
C LEU A 141 -4.12 2.12 1.26
N ALA A 142 -3.65 1.37 0.28
CA ALA A 142 -4.30 1.26 -1.02
C ALA A 142 -5.55 0.37 -0.95
N PHE A 143 -6.65 0.86 -1.51
CA PHE A 143 -7.91 0.11 -1.74
C PHE A 143 -8.11 -0.01 -3.25
N ILE A 144 -7.48 -1.03 -3.84
CA ILE A 144 -7.37 -1.20 -5.27
C ILE A 144 -7.34 -2.67 -5.67
N CYS A 145 -8.02 -2.99 -6.75
CA CYS A 145 -7.86 -4.27 -7.45
C CYS A 145 -6.99 -4.03 -8.69
N VAL A 146 -5.73 -4.44 -8.62
CA VAL A 146 -4.74 -4.20 -9.67
C VAL A 146 -3.81 -5.39 -9.82
N ALA A 147 -3.44 -5.69 -11.06
CA ALA A 147 -2.51 -6.78 -11.40
C ALA A 147 -1.44 -6.28 -12.38
N LYS A 148 -0.35 -7.01 -12.50
CA LYS A 148 0.69 -6.78 -13.50
C LYS A 148 1.11 -8.13 -14.07
N ASN A 149 0.37 -8.59 -15.07
CA ASN A 149 0.55 -9.92 -15.70
C ASN A 149 1.41 -9.85 -16.96
N ARG A 150 1.61 -8.65 -17.51
CA ARG A 150 2.42 -8.42 -18.71
C ARG A 150 3.49 -7.36 -18.43
N PRO A 151 4.72 -7.48 -18.97
CA PRO A 151 5.75 -6.46 -18.84
C PRO A 151 5.25 -5.08 -19.34
N GLY A 152 5.47 -4.04 -18.55
CA GLY A 152 5.09 -2.67 -18.90
C GLY A 152 3.59 -2.37 -18.90
N VAL A 153 2.73 -3.31 -18.45
CA VAL A 153 1.27 -3.12 -18.42
C VAL A 153 0.71 -3.35 -17.02
N VAL A 154 0.06 -2.34 -16.48
CA VAL A 154 -0.69 -2.40 -15.22
C VAL A 154 -2.17 -2.56 -15.54
N GLU A 155 -2.80 -3.58 -15.02
CA GLU A 155 -4.23 -3.90 -15.20
C GLU A 155 -5.00 -3.44 -13.96
N HIS A 156 -5.73 -2.34 -14.07
CA HIS A 156 -6.59 -1.79 -13.00
C HIS A 156 -8.03 -2.25 -13.20
N LEU A 157 -8.50 -3.08 -12.27
CA LEU A 157 -9.76 -3.81 -12.38
C LEU A 157 -10.90 -3.17 -11.58
N ASP A 158 -10.60 -2.53 -10.44
CA ASP A 158 -11.62 -1.90 -9.59
C ASP A 158 -10.98 -0.97 -8.53
N LYS A 159 -11.75 0.00 -8.04
CA LYS A 159 -11.38 0.96 -6.98
C LYS A 159 -10.20 1.86 -7.37
N GLY A 160 -9.24 2.11 -6.46
CA GLY A 160 -8.06 2.91 -6.76
C GLY A 160 -7.81 4.05 -5.77
N SER A 161 -8.58 4.12 -4.67
CA SER A 161 -8.37 5.08 -3.60
C SER A 161 -7.19 4.67 -2.71
N ILE A 162 -6.61 5.66 -2.03
CA ILE A 162 -5.54 5.46 -1.07
C ILE A 162 -5.76 6.34 0.17
N ASP A 163 -5.69 5.75 1.35
CA ASP A 163 -5.64 6.50 2.60
C ASP A 163 -4.16 6.71 2.99
N ILE A 164 -3.82 7.94 3.41
CA ILE A 164 -2.47 8.29 3.85
C ILE A 164 -2.47 8.52 5.36
N GLY A 165 -1.77 7.66 6.08
CA GLY A 165 -1.60 7.75 7.53
C GLY A 165 -0.22 8.29 7.88
N ASN A 166 -0.14 9.42 8.60
CA ASN A 166 1.13 9.95 9.06
C ASN A 166 1.71 9.05 10.16
N TYR A 167 2.90 8.49 9.94
CA TYR A 167 3.61 7.70 10.96
C TYR A 167 4.68 8.54 11.69
N SER A 168 5.57 9.21 10.95
CA SER A 168 6.66 10.01 11.53
C SER A 168 7.02 11.24 10.70
N CYS A 169 6.13 11.66 9.79
CA CYS A 169 6.33 12.88 9.00
C CYS A 169 6.16 14.11 9.90
N ARG A 170 7.16 14.98 9.90
CA ARG A 170 7.19 16.26 10.63
C ARG A 170 6.95 17.46 9.72
N ASP A 171 6.98 17.25 8.41
CA ASP A 171 6.77 18.29 7.40
C ASP A 171 5.31 18.25 6.93
N ALA A 172 4.46 19.04 7.59
CA ALA A 172 3.04 19.17 7.24
C ALA A 172 2.84 19.76 5.82
N ALA A 173 3.75 20.62 5.36
CA ALA A 173 3.66 21.20 4.01
C ALA A 173 3.93 20.13 2.96
N ARG A 174 4.90 19.23 3.19
CA ARG A 174 5.18 18.08 2.31
C ARG A 174 3.98 17.14 2.22
N MET A 175 3.35 16.84 3.35
CA MET A 175 2.13 16.02 3.40
C MET A 175 0.99 16.67 2.63
N ALA A 176 0.72 17.95 2.86
CA ALA A 176 -0.32 18.69 2.15
C ALA A 176 -0.07 18.74 0.63
N HIS A 177 1.19 18.92 0.22
CA HIS A 177 1.58 18.92 -1.20
C HIS A 177 1.36 17.53 -1.84
N LEU A 178 1.76 16.46 -1.14
CA LEU A 178 1.48 15.08 -1.58
C LEU A 178 -0.02 14.86 -1.79
N MET A 179 -0.85 15.29 -0.84
CA MET A 179 -2.32 15.13 -0.93
C MET A 179 -2.89 15.91 -2.12
N ALA A 180 -2.40 17.13 -2.37
CA ALA A 180 -2.79 17.93 -3.52
C ALA A 180 -2.40 17.25 -4.84
N ASP A 181 -1.17 16.72 -4.94
CA ASP A 181 -0.69 16.03 -6.15
C ASP A 181 -1.44 14.73 -6.44
N LEU A 182 -1.82 13.98 -5.40
CA LEU A 182 -2.69 12.81 -5.54
C LEU A 182 -4.08 13.21 -6.08
N ALA A 183 -4.67 14.29 -5.56
CA ALA A 183 -5.94 14.82 -6.04
C ALA A 183 -5.87 15.29 -7.50
N ASP A 184 -4.81 16.04 -7.86
CA ASP A 184 -4.55 16.47 -9.25
C ASP A 184 -4.41 15.28 -10.20
N ALA A 185 -3.83 14.18 -9.72
CA ALA A 185 -3.71 12.93 -10.47
C ALA A 185 -5.04 12.16 -10.59
N GLY A 186 -6.13 12.68 -10.03
CA GLY A 186 -7.43 12.02 -9.98
C GLY A 186 -7.40 10.74 -9.16
N ILE A 187 -6.58 10.71 -8.10
CA ILE A 187 -6.55 9.65 -7.10
C ILE A 187 -7.35 10.12 -5.90
N GLU A 188 -8.41 9.38 -5.56
CA GLU A 188 -9.13 9.64 -4.31
C GLU A 188 -8.22 9.31 -3.13
N ALA A 189 -7.78 10.33 -2.40
CA ALA A 189 -6.88 10.21 -1.26
C ALA A 189 -7.45 10.91 -0.04
N ARG A 190 -7.24 10.32 1.16
CA ARG A 190 -7.65 10.90 2.44
C ARG A 190 -6.52 10.79 3.45
N GLU A 191 -6.32 11.83 4.26
CA GLU A 191 -5.53 11.71 5.47
C GLU A 191 -6.33 10.99 6.56
N VAL A 192 -5.67 10.05 7.24
CA VAL A 192 -6.29 9.21 8.27
C VAL A 192 -5.39 9.07 9.49
N GLU A 193 -5.99 8.71 10.64
CA GLU A 193 -5.19 8.31 11.79
C GLU A 193 -4.52 6.95 11.49
N TYR A 194 -3.20 6.92 11.66
CA TYR A 194 -2.34 5.82 11.21
C TYR A 194 -2.68 4.47 11.85
N HIS A 195 -2.76 4.43 13.19
CA HIS A 195 -2.98 3.16 13.92
C HIS A 195 -4.37 2.59 13.62
N GLU A 196 -5.38 3.45 13.66
CA GLU A 196 -6.74 3.03 13.33
C GLU A 196 -6.83 2.49 11.90
N ALA A 197 -6.26 3.19 10.94
CA ALA A 197 -6.35 2.81 9.54
C ALA A 197 -5.61 1.49 9.24
N ARG A 198 -4.40 1.27 9.82
CA ARG A 198 -3.66 0.01 9.68
C ARG A 198 -4.43 -1.16 10.25
N TRP A 199 -4.93 -1.04 11.48
CA TRP A 199 -5.68 -2.11 12.12
C TRP A 199 -7.06 -2.31 11.47
N ARG A 200 -7.75 -1.25 11.06
CA ARG A 200 -8.99 -1.35 10.30
C ARG A 200 -8.80 -2.16 9.02
N LYS A 201 -7.73 -1.91 8.26
CA LYS A 201 -7.41 -2.70 7.06
C LYS A 201 -7.06 -4.15 7.42
N ALA A 202 -6.37 -4.38 8.53
CA ALA A 202 -6.04 -5.72 9.00
C ALA A 202 -7.28 -6.55 9.37
N VAL A 203 -8.35 -5.92 9.91
CA VAL A 203 -9.64 -6.59 10.21
C VAL A 203 -10.21 -7.29 8.99
N TRP A 204 -10.07 -6.72 7.80
CA TRP A 204 -10.48 -7.35 6.55
C TRP A 204 -9.39 -8.29 6.00
N ASN A 205 -8.15 -7.80 5.94
CA ASN A 205 -7.06 -8.49 5.26
C ASN A 205 -6.71 -9.84 5.91
N MET A 206 -6.57 -9.89 7.23
CA MET A 206 -6.12 -11.12 7.90
C MET A 206 -7.10 -12.28 7.71
N PRO A 207 -8.42 -12.13 7.97
CA PRO A 207 -9.37 -13.22 7.76
C PRO A 207 -9.48 -13.63 6.28
N PHE A 208 -9.72 -12.69 5.40
CA PHE A 208 -9.99 -13.04 3.99
C PHE A 208 -8.75 -13.54 3.25
N ASN A 209 -7.58 -12.93 3.43
CA ASN A 209 -6.35 -13.42 2.80
C ASN A 209 -6.04 -14.85 3.26
N GLY A 210 -6.06 -15.11 4.57
CA GLY A 210 -5.68 -16.41 5.09
C GLY A 210 -6.68 -17.50 4.78
N LEU A 211 -7.97 -17.26 5.01
CA LEU A 211 -9.00 -18.27 4.73
C LEU A 211 -9.14 -18.57 3.25
N SER A 212 -8.96 -17.55 2.39
CA SER A 212 -8.98 -17.78 0.93
C SER A 212 -7.86 -18.72 0.49
N VAL A 213 -6.70 -18.67 1.12
CA VAL A 213 -5.61 -19.64 0.88
C VAL A 213 -5.94 -20.98 1.50
N ALA A 214 -6.25 -21.03 2.80
CA ALA A 214 -6.45 -22.27 3.54
C ALA A 214 -7.61 -23.11 3.00
N LEU A 215 -8.71 -22.47 2.59
CA LEU A 215 -9.92 -23.10 2.06
C LEU A 215 -10.00 -23.08 0.53
N ARG A 216 -9.01 -22.48 -0.16
CA ARG A 216 -8.94 -22.37 -1.63
C ARG A 216 -10.20 -21.74 -2.24
N ALA A 217 -10.71 -20.68 -1.57
CA ALA A 217 -12.00 -20.08 -1.87
C ALA A 217 -11.88 -18.57 -2.13
N THR A 218 -12.80 -18.02 -2.91
CA THR A 218 -12.99 -16.58 -3.06
C THR A 218 -13.78 -16.02 -1.89
N THR A 219 -13.81 -14.69 -1.74
CA THR A 219 -14.49 -14.02 -0.62
C THR A 219 -15.98 -14.31 -0.56
N ASP A 220 -16.65 -14.37 -1.71
CA ASP A 220 -18.06 -14.71 -1.82
C ASP A 220 -18.35 -16.17 -1.40
N ALA A 221 -17.50 -17.11 -1.82
CA ALA A 221 -17.62 -18.51 -1.44
C ALA A 221 -17.44 -18.70 0.09
N LEU A 222 -16.49 -17.97 0.71
CA LEU A 222 -16.30 -17.99 2.16
C LEU A 222 -17.54 -17.47 2.92
N LEU A 223 -18.25 -16.48 2.37
CA LEU A 223 -19.41 -15.89 3.02
C LEU A 223 -20.73 -16.61 2.68
N ALA A 224 -20.76 -17.43 1.64
CA ALA A 224 -21.93 -18.23 1.27
C ALA A 224 -22.16 -19.45 2.18
N ASP A 225 -21.11 -19.99 2.77
CA ASP A 225 -21.17 -21.11 3.70
C ASP A 225 -21.26 -20.61 5.16
N GLU A 226 -22.22 -21.10 5.93
CA GLU A 226 -22.50 -20.63 7.29
C GLU A 226 -21.31 -20.81 8.24
N ALA A 227 -20.59 -21.92 8.13
CA ALA A 227 -19.47 -22.23 9.02
C ALA A 227 -18.27 -21.32 8.73
N SER A 228 -17.91 -21.15 7.47
CA SER A 228 -16.81 -20.26 7.08
C SER A 228 -17.16 -18.77 7.27
N HIS A 229 -18.42 -18.37 7.07
CA HIS A 229 -18.90 -17.03 7.42
C HIS A 229 -18.72 -16.74 8.91
N GLY A 230 -19.16 -17.68 9.79
CA GLY A 230 -18.94 -17.57 11.23
C GLY A 230 -17.47 -17.48 11.61
N LEU A 231 -16.61 -18.23 10.91
CA LEU A 231 -15.16 -18.19 11.13
C LEU A 231 -14.55 -16.84 10.68
N VAL A 232 -14.92 -16.30 9.52
CA VAL A 232 -14.50 -14.96 9.07
C VAL A 232 -14.81 -13.92 10.15
N ARG A 233 -16.06 -13.92 10.66
CA ARG A 233 -16.48 -12.99 11.73
C ARG A 233 -15.67 -13.18 13.01
N ALA A 234 -15.44 -14.41 13.44
CA ALA A 234 -14.66 -14.71 14.64
C ALA A 234 -13.19 -14.23 14.53
N LEU A 235 -12.57 -14.39 13.36
CA LEU A 235 -11.22 -13.88 13.08
C LEU A 235 -11.19 -12.35 13.08
N MET A 236 -12.19 -11.68 12.47
CA MET A 236 -12.30 -10.22 12.52
C MET A 236 -12.39 -9.71 13.96
N LEU A 237 -13.15 -10.37 14.81
CA LEU A 237 -13.27 -10.01 16.23
C LEU A 237 -11.95 -10.20 16.99
N GLU A 238 -11.13 -11.21 16.66
CA GLU A 238 -9.78 -11.34 17.21
C GLU A 238 -8.89 -10.16 16.81
N VAL A 239 -8.91 -9.72 15.54
CA VAL A 239 -8.15 -8.54 15.10
C VAL A 239 -8.61 -7.28 15.81
N ILE A 240 -9.92 -7.07 15.93
CA ILE A 240 -10.49 -5.92 16.65
C ILE A 240 -10.07 -5.94 18.12
N GLY A 241 -10.14 -7.10 18.78
CA GLY A 241 -9.69 -7.28 20.16
C GLY A 241 -8.21 -6.93 20.35
N ALA A 242 -7.36 -7.40 19.44
CA ALA A 242 -5.93 -7.08 19.42
C ALA A 242 -5.68 -5.58 19.24
N ALA A 243 -6.35 -4.95 18.28
CA ALA A 243 -6.25 -3.51 18.04
C ALA A 243 -6.63 -2.68 19.28
N ARG A 244 -7.73 -3.06 19.94
CA ARG A 244 -8.19 -2.41 21.17
C ARG A 244 -7.22 -2.59 22.34
N ALA A 245 -6.63 -3.77 22.49
CA ALA A 245 -5.59 -4.02 23.49
C ALA A 245 -4.33 -3.15 23.26
N LEU A 246 -4.11 -2.72 22.02
CA LEU A 246 -3.04 -1.78 21.62
C LEU A 246 -3.48 -0.30 21.62
N GLY A 247 -4.66 0.01 22.19
CA GLY A 247 -5.16 1.38 22.35
C GLY A 247 -5.97 1.92 21.16
N VAL A 248 -6.27 1.10 20.15
CA VAL A 248 -7.12 1.52 19.01
C VAL A 248 -8.59 1.28 19.33
N GLU A 249 -9.14 2.11 20.20
CA GLU A 249 -10.50 1.95 20.74
C GLU A 249 -11.62 2.18 19.72
N ALA A 250 -11.33 2.94 18.64
CA ALA A 250 -12.30 3.25 17.58
C ALA A 250 -12.79 2.02 16.80
N LEU A 251 -12.05 0.90 16.85
CA LEU A 251 -12.46 -0.35 16.21
C LEU A 251 -13.39 -1.12 17.13
N THR A 252 -14.68 -1.05 16.84
CA THR A 252 -15.73 -1.74 17.62
C THR A 252 -16.17 -3.05 16.93
N PRO A 253 -16.78 -4.01 17.67
CA PRO A 253 -17.22 -5.28 17.09
C PRO A 253 -18.15 -5.16 15.88
N GLU A 254 -18.98 -4.10 15.84
CA GLU A 254 -19.90 -3.83 14.71
C GLU A 254 -19.15 -3.55 13.40
N LEU A 255 -17.86 -3.24 13.45
CA LEU A 255 -17.03 -3.11 12.27
C LEU A 255 -16.95 -4.42 11.48
N ALA A 256 -16.89 -5.56 12.17
CA ALA A 256 -16.88 -6.88 11.52
C ALA A 256 -18.15 -7.09 10.68
N ASP A 257 -19.31 -6.78 11.23
CA ASP A 257 -20.60 -6.96 10.55
C ASP A 257 -20.71 -6.00 9.34
N ARG A 258 -20.25 -4.74 9.47
CA ARG A 258 -20.19 -3.79 8.35
C ARG A 258 -19.24 -4.26 7.24
N MET A 259 -18.06 -4.81 7.59
CA MET A 259 -17.11 -5.30 6.60
C MET A 259 -17.62 -6.55 5.88
N ILE A 260 -18.31 -7.45 6.58
CA ILE A 260 -18.96 -8.60 5.97
C ILE A 260 -20.05 -8.14 5.00
N ALA A 261 -20.94 -7.24 5.43
CA ALA A 261 -22.01 -6.69 4.59
C ALA A 261 -21.45 -6.00 3.33
N TYR A 262 -20.38 -5.23 3.50
CA TYR A 262 -19.67 -4.62 2.37
C TYR A 262 -19.09 -5.66 1.41
N THR A 263 -18.47 -6.72 1.92
CA THR A 263 -17.87 -7.78 1.11
C THR A 263 -18.92 -8.61 0.36
N LEU A 264 -20.08 -8.85 0.96
CA LEU A 264 -21.23 -9.50 0.30
C LEU A 264 -21.76 -8.70 -0.91
N ALA A 265 -21.63 -7.37 -0.88
CA ALA A 265 -22.03 -6.49 -2.00
C ALA A 265 -20.95 -6.38 -3.10
N MET A 266 -19.76 -6.92 -2.88
CA MET A 266 -18.67 -6.94 -3.87
C MET A 266 -18.89 -8.04 -4.91
N LYS A 267 -18.28 -7.88 -6.08
CA LYS A 267 -18.08 -9.01 -7.01
C LYS A 267 -17.18 -10.07 -6.38
N PRO A 268 -17.30 -11.35 -6.81
CA PRO A 268 -16.37 -12.40 -6.40
C PRO A 268 -14.92 -11.93 -6.51
N TYR A 269 -14.16 -12.07 -5.41
CA TYR A 269 -12.82 -11.52 -5.32
C TYR A 269 -11.84 -12.52 -4.71
N SER A 270 -10.68 -12.63 -5.34
CA SER A 270 -9.53 -13.36 -4.79
C SER A 270 -8.57 -12.35 -4.15
N PRO A 271 -8.37 -12.38 -2.83
CA PRO A 271 -7.42 -11.50 -2.16
C PRO A 271 -5.98 -11.69 -2.65
N SER A 272 -5.13 -10.67 -2.46
CA SER A 272 -3.77 -10.64 -2.99
C SER A 272 -2.91 -11.85 -2.57
N MET A 273 -3.03 -12.30 -1.32
CA MET A 273 -2.31 -13.48 -0.82
C MET A 273 -2.80 -14.77 -1.48
N LYS A 274 -4.10 -14.88 -1.79
CA LYS A 274 -4.65 -16.01 -2.55
C LYS A 274 -4.06 -16.06 -3.96
N LEU A 275 -3.96 -14.91 -4.63
CA LEU A 275 -3.30 -14.80 -5.92
C LEU A 275 -1.81 -15.16 -5.83
N ASP A 276 -1.11 -14.75 -4.77
CA ASP A 276 0.29 -15.16 -4.58
C ASP A 276 0.41 -16.67 -4.42
N PHE A 277 -0.46 -17.27 -3.62
CA PHE A 277 -0.51 -18.72 -3.46
C PHE A 277 -0.78 -19.45 -4.77
N ASP A 278 -1.79 -19.02 -5.54
CA ASP A 278 -2.17 -19.64 -6.81
C ASP A 278 -1.08 -19.55 -7.88
N TYR A 279 -0.29 -18.47 -7.86
CA TYR A 279 0.83 -18.25 -8.76
C TYR A 279 2.19 -18.69 -8.19
N HIS A 280 2.21 -19.49 -7.13
CA HIS A 280 3.42 -20.01 -6.48
C HIS A 280 4.43 -18.91 -6.10
N ARG A 281 3.94 -17.78 -5.61
CA ARG A 281 4.75 -16.66 -5.13
C ARG A 281 4.80 -16.64 -3.60
N PRO A 282 5.88 -16.11 -3.00
CA PRO A 282 5.95 -15.93 -1.55
C PRO A 282 4.79 -15.06 -1.02
N MET A 283 4.19 -15.50 0.10
CA MET A 283 3.08 -14.82 0.74
C MET A 283 3.58 -13.83 1.82
N GLU A 284 2.85 -12.74 2.04
CA GLU A 284 3.21 -11.69 3.01
C GLU A 284 2.83 -12.07 4.46
N ILE A 285 3.18 -13.29 4.90
CA ILE A 285 2.77 -13.85 6.21
C ILE A 285 3.33 -13.03 7.37
N GLU A 286 4.57 -12.57 7.27
CA GLU A 286 5.27 -11.88 8.36
C GLU A 286 4.48 -10.66 8.87
N PHE A 287 4.11 -9.74 7.99
CA PHE A 287 3.46 -8.49 8.36
C PHE A 287 1.92 -8.57 8.42
N LEU A 288 1.33 -9.61 7.81
CA LEU A 288 -0.11 -9.83 7.92
C LEU A 288 -0.49 -10.70 9.12
N TYR A 289 0.41 -11.54 9.64
CA TYR A 289 0.10 -12.46 10.75
C TYR A 289 1.12 -12.42 11.87
N THR A 290 2.38 -12.75 11.61
CA THR A 290 3.40 -12.93 12.66
C THR A 290 3.55 -11.70 13.54
N ARG A 291 3.75 -10.54 12.91
CA ARG A 291 3.97 -9.29 13.66
C ARG A 291 2.72 -8.80 14.38
N PRO A 292 1.52 -8.69 13.78
CA PRO A 292 0.33 -8.29 14.53
C PRO A 292 0.00 -9.25 15.68
N ILE A 293 0.17 -10.56 15.51
CA ILE A 293 -0.01 -11.55 16.59
C ILE A 293 0.99 -11.32 17.72
N ALA A 294 2.26 -11.07 17.38
CA ALA A 294 3.30 -10.78 18.37
C ALA A 294 3.02 -9.47 19.14
N LEU A 295 2.60 -8.41 18.43
CA LEU A 295 2.21 -7.13 19.04
C LEU A 295 1.02 -7.28 19.99
N ALA A 296 -0.01 -8.03 19.59
CA ALA A 296 -1.17 -8.31 20.43
C ALA A 296 -0.77 -9.05 21.69
N ARG A 297 0.07 -10.09 21.58
CA ARG A 297 0.57 -10.87 22.73
C ARG A 297 1.38 -10.00 23.70
N GLN A 298 2.22 -9.08 23.20
CA GLN A 298 2.94 -8.12 24.04
C GLN A 298 2.01 -7.19 24.82
N ALA A 299 0.84 -6.88 24.25
CA ALA A 299 -0.22 -6.11 24.90
C ALA A 299 -1.16 -6.97 25.78
N GLY A 300 -0.85 -8.25 25.98
CA GLY A 300 -1.63 -9.16 26.82
C GLY A 300 -2.88 -9.74 26.15
N PHE A 301 -2.96 -9.69 24.82
CA PHE A 301 -4.08 -10.23 24.06
C PHE A 301 -3.64 -11.38 23.14
N ASP A 302 -4.21 -12.56 23.32
CA ASP A 302 -3.95 -13.71 22.47
C ASP A 302 -4.90 -13.77 21.26
N MET A 303 -4.33 -14.18 20.12
CA MET A 303 -5.06 -14.38 18.86
C MET A 303 -4.98 -15.87 18.43
N PRO A 304 -5.66 -16.79 19.14
CA PRO A 304 -5.45 -18.23 18.95
C PRO A 304 -5.89 -18.74 17.57
N ARG A 305 -7.02 -18.23 17.04
CA ARG A 305 -7.49 -18.65 15.70
C ARG A 305 -6.58 -18.14 14.59
N LEU A 306 -6.12 -16.90 14.69
CA LEU A 306 -5.18 -16.32 13.73
C LEU A 306 -3.79 -16.94 13.82
N SER A 307 -3.35 -17.36 15.02
CA SER A 307 -2.10 -18.12 15.19
C SER A 307 -2.19 -19.50 14.54
N MET A 308 -3.33 -20.18 14.66
CA MET A 308 -3.57 -21.45 13.95
C MET A 308 -3.57 -21.25 12.43
N LEU A 309 -4.25 -20.21 11.95
CA LEU A 309 -4.28 -19.87 10.52
C LEU A 309 -2.89 -19.54 9.99
N GLU A 310 -2.09 -18.76 10.72
CA GLU A 310 -0.68 -18.51 10.38
C GLU A 310 0.12 -19.80 10.20
N ALA A 311 0.00 -20.75 11.13
CA ALA A 311 0.69 -22.02 11.03
C ALA A 311 0.30 -22.81 9.77
N GLN A 312 -1.00 -22.80 9.41
CA GLN A 312 -1.48 -23.42 8.18
C GLN A 312 -0.90 -22.73 6.92
N LEU A 313 -0.88 -21.40 6.90
CA LEU A 313 -0.32 -20.63 5.78
C LEU A 313 1.18 -20.91 5.58
N ARG A 314 1.97 -20.96 6.67
CA ARG A 314 3.40 -21.31 6.60
C ARG A 314 3.61 -22.73 6.09
N PHE A 315 2.77 -23.68 6.49
CA PHE A 315 2.82 -25.05 5.98
C PHE A 315 2.51 -25.12 4.48
N GLU A 316 1.47 -24.43 4.02
CA GLU A 316 1.10 -24.37 2.60
C GLU A 316 2.17 -23.66 1.76
N GLU A 317 2.74 -22.55 2.24
CA GLU A 317 3.85 -21.87 1.57
C GLU A 317 5.07 -22.78 1.41
N GLY A 318 5.43 -23.50 2.49
CA GLY A 318 6.54 -24.43 2.48
C GLY A 318 6.38 -25.60 1.49
N ARG A 319 5.14 -25.98 1.19
CA ARG A 319 4.81 -26.99 0.16
C ARG A 319 4.87 -26.39 -1.25
N THR A 320 4.22 -25.23 -1.42
CA THR A 320 4.05 -24.58 -2.73
C THR A 320 5.39 -24.12 -3.33
N LEU A 321 6.27 -23.55 -2.51
CA LEU A 321 7.59 -23.09 -2.98
C LEU A 321 8.60 -24.21 -3.20
N LYS A 322 8.33 -25.44 -2.73
CA LYS A 322 9.18 -26.64 -2.95
C LYS A 322 8.75 -27.50 -4.10
N THR A 323 7.57 -27.24 -4.67
CA THR A 323 7.09 -27.95 -5.84
C THR A 323 7.63 -27.26 -7.09
N PRO A 324 8.44 -27.94 -7.95
CA PRO A 324 9.05 -27.34 -9.13
C PRO A 324 8.04 -26.97 -10.20
#